data_4e9e6521cd8b5af12f2ae0aca97feca6
#
_entry.id   4e9e6521cd8b5af12f2ae0aca97feca6
#
_cell.length_a   1.000
_cell.length_b   1.000
_cell.length_c   1.000
_cell.angle_alpha   90.00
_cell.angle_beta   90.00
_cell.angle_gamma   90.00
#
_symmetry.space_group_name_H-M   'P 1'
#
loop_
_entity.id
_entity.type
_entity.pdbx_description
1 polymer ?
#
loop_
_entity_poly.entity_id
_entity_poly.type
_entity_poly.pdbx_seq_one_letter_code
_entity_poly.pdbx_strand_id
1 'polypeptide(L)'
;CYYNPEKNNFIRIGSFTGKISDIIEDYFGRIWIGTSISGLYSYNVRTQKITSYQRSDHPNSLTKNVITTLAIDSKKQLWVGTYGQGLCRYNDETDDFTRYDHLKLPNKIINSIIPKGDLLWISTNKGLVVYNPDTKHIKTYSKSNGLYNEQFTPCSGFESSDGRLFLGSTDGFCYFFPQDLRENTYNPPVILTNMTIFGKDIQADTPNSPIHQS
;
A
#
# COMPACT_ATOMS: atom_id res chain seq x y z
N CYS A 1 7.98 16.19 20.45
CA CYS A 1 8.94 16.62 21.51
C CYS A 1 10.06 15.61 21.59
N TYR A 2 11.22 16.04 22.11
CA TYR A 2 12.32 15.18 22.50
C TYR A 2 12.68 15.45 23.96
N TYR A 3 13.20 14.42 24.63
CA TYR A 3 13.69 14.58 25.99
C TYR A 3 15.09 15.21 26.00
N ASN A 4 15.28 16.28 26.77
CA ASN A 4 16.58 16.88 26.99
C ASN A 4 17.11 16.46 28.37
N PRO A 5 18.15 15.62 28.43
CA PRO A 5 18.68 15.11 29.68
C PRO A 5 19.35 16.17 30.55
N GLU A 6 19.95 17.21 29.94
CA GLU A 6 20.59 18.29 30.70
C GLU A 6 19.59 19.15 31.46
N LYS A 7 18.42 19.40 30.84
CA LYS A 7 17.34 20.19 31.44
C LYS A 7 16.29 19.34 32.12
N ASN A 8 16.42 18.00 32.06
CA ASN A 8 15.45 17.04 32.57
C ASN A 8 14.00 17.36 32.18
N ASN A 9 13.78 17.72 30.92
CA ASN A 9 12.46 18.08 30.42
C ASN A 9 12.25 17.68 28.96
N PHE A 10 10.99 17.74 28.51
CA PHE A 10 10.62 17.54 27.11
C PHE A 10 10.56 18.89 26.38
N ILE A 11 11.27 18.98 25.26
CA ILE A 11 11.28 20.15 24.37
C ILE A 11 10.37 19.85 23.17
N ARG A 12 9.45 20.77 22.90
CA ARG A 12 8.54 20.66 21.75
C ARG A 12 9.28 20.92 20.44
N ILE A 13 9.05 20.03 19.47
CA ILE A 13 9.51 20.19 18.08
C ILE A 13 8.34 20.76 17.27
N GLY A 14 8.37 22.04 16.93
CA GLY A 14 7.39 22.64 16.04
C GLY A 14 5.91 22.47 16.43
N SER A 15 5.04 22.83 15.50
CA SER A 15 3.59 22.60 15.61
C SER A 15 3.13 21.92 14.32
N PHE A 16 2.42 20.80 14.48
CA PHE A 16 1.87 20.03 13.38
C PHE A 16 0.36 20.06 13.48
N THR A 17 -0.33 20.23 12.35
CA THR A 17 -1.80 20.25 12.31
C THR A 17 -2.33 18.85 12.03
N GLY A 18 -3.32 18.43 12.80
CA GLY A 18 -3.94 17.10 12.72
C GLY A 18 -3.26 16.04 13.58
N LYS A 19 -3.83 14.84 13.58
CA LYS A 19 -3.21 13.69 14.24
C LYS A 19 -1.99 13.25 13.46
N ILE A 20 -0.93 12.90 14.15
CA ILE A 20 0.20 12.19 13.58
C ILE A 20 -0.23 10.75 13.34
N SER A 21 -0.13 10.29 12.13
CA SER A 21 -0.51 8.94 11.69
C SER A 21 0.68 7.99 11.71
N ASP A 22 1.86 8.48 11.33
CA ASP A 22 3.07 7.66 11.27
C ASP A 22 4.33 8.51 11.38
N ILE A 23 5.42 7.93 11.88
CA ILE A 23 6.72 8.59 12.00
C ILE A 23 7.81 7.60 11.62
N ILE A 24 8.73 8.01 10.76
CA ILE A 24 9.89 7.19 10.38
C ILE A 24 11.14 8.06 10.21
N GLU A 25 12.30 7.51 10.55
CA GLU A 25 13.59 8.12 10.28
C GLU A 25 14.16 7.60 8.96
N ASP A 26 14.68 8.49 8.13
CA ASP A 26 15.37 8.09 6.91
C ASP A 26 16.91 7.94 7.12
N TYR A 27 17.60 7.44 6.10
CA TYR A 27 19.04 7.22 6.14
C TYR A 27 19.88 8.51 6.26
N PHE A 28 19.27 9.67 6.05
CA PHE A 28 19.94 10.97 6.21
C PHE A 28 19.71 11.57 7.60
N GLY A 29 19.00 10.88 8.49
CA GLY A 29 18.63 11.33 9.81
C GLY A 29 17.53 12.38 9.82
N ARG A 30 16.71 12.46 8.76
CA ARG A 30 15.49 13.26 8.75
C ARG A 30 14.34 12.41 9.32
N ILE A 31 13.55 13.02 10.17
CA ILE A 31 12.34 12.41 10.71
C ILE A 31 11.17 12.82 9.81
N TRP A 32 10.52 11.84 9.20
CA TRP A 32 9.32 12.05 8.40
C TRP A 32 8.09 11.82 9.25
N ILE A 33 7.12 12.72 9.14
CA ILE A 33 5.93 12.76 9.99
C ILE A 33 4.70 12.84 9.11
N GLY A 34 3.94 11.77 9.01
CA GLY A 34 2.66 11.72 8.33
C GLY A 34 1.54 12.25 9.21
N THR A 35 0.60 12.99 8.62
CA THR A 35 -0.54 13.54 9.34
C THR A 35 -1.88 13.15 8.70
N SER A 36 -2.93 13.21 9.51
CA SER A 36 -4.28 12.86 9.07
C SER A 36 -4.98 13.92 8.20
N ILE A 37 -4.44 15.15 8.10
CA ILE A 37 -5.08 16.24 7.35
C ILE A 37 -4.12 17.21 6.65
N SER A 38 -2.88 17.33 7.10
CA SER A 38 -1.96 18.40 6.67
C SER A 38 -0.78 17.92 5.84
N GLY A 39 -0.87 16.69 5.32
CA GLY A 39 0.19 16.12 4.49
C GLY A 39 1.33 15.54 5.29
N LEU A 40 2.52 15.67 4.73
CA LEU A 40 3.76 15.11 5.23
C LEU A 40 4.69 16.23 5.67
N TYR A 41 5.42 15.99 6.76
CA TYR A 41 6.49 16.89 7.20
C TYR A 41 7.81 16.13 7.25
N SER A 42 8.91 16.82 6.95
CA SER A 42 10.24 16.36 7.29
C SER A 42 10.85 17.28 8.35
N TYR A 43 11.50 16.69 9.34
CA TYR A 43 12.27 17.40 10.36
C TYR A 43 13.73 16.98 10.29
N ASN A 44 14.60 17.92 9.97
CA ASN A 44 16.03 17.68 9.99
C ASN A 44 16.56 17.93 11.42
N VAL A 45 17.00 16.87 12.08
CA VAL A 45 17.45 16.93 13.48
C VAL A 45 18.65 17.84 13.69
N ARG A 46 19.58 17.90 12.71
CA ARG A 46 20.82 18.70 12.81
C ARG A 46 20.56 20.20 12.64
N THR A 47 19.73 20.57 11.66
CA THR A 47 19.44 21.99 11.34
C THR A 47 18.19 22.50 12.03
N GLN A 48 17.42 21.61 12.68
CA GLN A 48 16.11 21.87 13.28
C GLN A 48 15.07 22.44 12.29
N LYS A 49 15.34 22.31 11.00
CA LYS A 49 14.44 22.76 9.94
C LYS A 49 13.27 21.81 9.79
N ILE A 50 12.06 22.35 9.72
CA ILE A 50 10.84 21.63 9.34
C ILE A 50 10.43 22.05 7.94
N THR A 51 10.18 21.08 7.06
CA THR A 51 9.63 21.29 5.72
C THR A 51 8.28 20.61 5.64
N SER A 52 7.28 21.25 5.03
CA SER A 52 5.96 20.67 4.84
C SER A 52 5.69 20.37 3.37
N TYR A 53 5.08 19.23 3.11
CA TYR A 53 4.68 18.78 1.78
C TYR A 53 3.17 18.53 1.77
N GLN A 54 2.51 19.12 0.80
CA GLN A 54 1.05 19.00 0.66
C GLN A 54 0.68 18.68 -0.78
N ARG A 55 -0.53 18.15 -0.95
CA ARG A 55 -1.11 18.00 -2.26
C ARG A 55 -1.35 19.39 -2.88
N SER A 56 -0.93 19.53 -4.13
CA SER A 56 -1.21 20.68 -4.98
C SER A 56 -1.57 20.22 -6.39
N ASP A 57 -1.82 21.15 -7.29
CA ASP A 57 -2.06 20.87 -8.70
C ASP A 57 -0.76 20.49 -9.46
N HIS A 58 0.39 20.68 -8.83
CA HIS A 58 1.65 20.24 -9.39
C HIS A 58 1.69 18.70 -9.49
N PRO A 59 2.06 18.11 -10.63
CA PRO A 59 2.03 16.66 -10.84
C PRO A 59 2.92 15.88 -9.87
N ASN A 60 4.01 16.50 -9.42
CA ASN A 60 4.98 15.90 -8.50
C ASN A 60 4.71 16.27 -7.02
N SER A 61 3.51 16.73 -6.67
CA SER A 61 3.13 16.90 -5.26
C SER A 61 2.58 15.61 -4.68
N LEU A 62 2.33 15.56 -3.37
CA LEU A 62 1.62 14.45 -2.73
C LEU A 62 0.30 14.11 -3.45
N THR A 63 -0.08 12.84 -3.45
CA THR A 63 -1.38 12.42 -4.01
C THR A 63 -2.55 12.91 -3.15
N LYS A 64 -2.36 12.97 -1.82
CA LYS A 64 -3.36 13.45 -0.84
C LYS A 64 -2.69 13.93 0.45
N ASN A 65 -3.39 14.82 1.20
CA ASN A 65 -2.91 15.32 2.50
C ASN A 65 -3.24 14.39 3.68
N VAL A 66 -3.98 13.33 3.47
CA VAL A 66 -4.30 12.33 4.50
C VAL A 66 -3.30 11.19 4.36
N ILE A 67 -2.24 11.24 5.15
CA ILE A 67 -1.20 10.19 5.18
C ILE A 67 -1.64 9.10 6.14
N THR A 68 -1.48 7.86 5.73
CA THR A 68 -1.85 6.69 6.53
C THR A 68 -0.64 5.90 7.02
N THR A 69 0.42 5.83 6.22
CA THR A 69 1.61 5.05 6.55
C THR A 69 2.83 5.53 5.79
N LEU A 70 3.99 5.34 6.37
CA LEU A 70 5.30 5.64 5.81
C LEU A 70 6.16 4.38 5.82
N ALA A 71 7.01 4.20 4.82
CA ALA A 71 7.95 3.10 4.78
C ALA A 71 9.23 3.49 4.03
N ILE A 72 10.36 2.91 4.44
CA ILE A 72 11.65 3.07 3.75
C ILE A 72 12.06 1.70 3.22
N ASP A 73 12.29 1.60 1.91
CA ASP A 73 12.68 0.37 1.27
C ASP A 73 14.20 0.09 1.37
N SER A 74 14.64 -1.07 0.86
CA SER A 74 16.04 -1.48 0.83
C SER A 74 16.93 -0.53 0.02
N LYS A 75 16.34 0.26 -0.89
CA LYS A 75 17.02 1.29 -1.69
C LYS A 75 17.01 2.67 -1.02
N LYS A 76 16.61 2.73 0.26
CA LYS A 76 16.52 3.97 1.05
C LYS A 76 15.47 4.95 0.55
N GLN A 77 14.49 4.50 -0.24
CA GLN A 77 13.45 5.34 -0.81
C GLN A 77 12.27 5.42 0.16
N LEU A 78 11.78 6.63 0.40
CA LEU A 78 10.60 6.86 1.22
C LEU A 78 9.32 6.65 0.39
N TRP A 79 8.49 5.73 0.86
CA TRP A 79 7.16 5.47 0.34
C TRP A 79 6.10 6.05 1.28
N VAL A 80 5.09 6.66 0.68
CA VAL A 80 4.02 7.35 1.40
C VAL A 80 2.68 6.78 0.97
N GLY A 81 1.99 6.13 1.90
CA GLY A 81 0.63 5.64 1.72
C GLY A 81 -0.39 6.70 2.10
N THR A 82 -1.48 6.82 1.32
CA THR A 82 -2.50 7.84 1.53
C THR A 82 -3.90 7.24 1.65
N TYR A 83 -4.81 7.99 2.26
CA TYR A 83 -6.20 7.63 2.35
C TYR A 83 -6.96 8.00 1.06
N GLY A 84 -7.08 7.03 0.14
CA GLY A 84 -7.95 7.09 -1.03
C GLY A 84 -7.32 7.56 -2.34
N GLN A 85 -5.99 7.83 -2.38
CA GLN A 85 -5.28 8.19 -3.61
C GLN A 85 -4.02 7.34 -3.86
N GLY A 86 -3.95 6.15 -3.25
CA GLY A 86 -2.84 5.22 -3.45
C GLY A 86 -1.56 5.69 -2.78
N LEU A 87 -0.43 5.46 -3.45
CA LEU A 87 0.89 5.78 -2.91
C LEU A 87 1.69 6.73 -3.79
N CYS A 88 2.66 7.37 -3.16
CA CYS A 88 3.72 8.11 -3.82
C CYS A 88 5.07 7.79 -3.18
N ARG A 89 6.13 8.10 -3.91
CA ARG A 89 7.51 7.96 -3.47
C ARG A 89 8.18 9.33 -3.49
N TYR A 90 8.91 9.63 -2.44
CA TYR A 90 9.70 10.86 -2.36
C TYR A 90 10.97 10.74 -3.20
N ASN A 91 11.34 11.79 -3.90
CA ASN A 91 12.55 11.93 -4.70
C ASN A 91 13.50 12.91 -4.02
N ASP A 92 14.62 12.39 -3.49
CA ASP A 92 15.61 13.21 -2.79
C ASP A 92 16.31 14.24 -3.68
N GLU A 93 16.50 13.92 -4.96
CA GLU A 93 17.23 14.79 -5.90
C GLU A 93 16.44 16.04 -6.27
N THR A 94 15.12 15.91 -6.38
CA THR A 94 14.23 16.99 -6.84
C THR A 94 13.37 17.58 -5.73
N ASP A 95 13.42 17.02 -4.51
CA ASP A 95 12.61 17.41 -3.35
C ASP A 95 11.09 17.41 -3.67
N ASP A 96 10.63 16.37 -4.39
CA ASP A 96 9.27 16.23 -4.85
C ASP A 96 8.79 14.77 -4.76
N PHE A 97 7.65 14.42 -5.40
CA PHE A 97 7.06 13.09 -5.33
C PHE A 97 6.76 12.51 -6.70
N THR A 98 7.06 11.24 -6.88
CA THR A 98 6.51 10.43 -7.96
C THR A 98 5.19 9.81 -7.50
N ARG A 99 4.09 10.06 -8.21
CA ARG A 99 2.77 9.48 -7.95
C ARG A 99 2.62 8.13 -8.65
N TYR A 100 2.00 7.19 -7.97
CA TYR A 100 1.73 5.85 -8.48
C TYR A 100 0.23 5.64 -8.79
N ASP A 101 -0.41 6.65 -9.37
CA ASP A 101 -1.85 6.66 -9.71
C ASP A 101 -2.22 5.60 -10.73
N HIS A 102 -1.25 5.20 -11.57
CA HIS A 102 -1.39 4.18 -12.61
C HIS A 102 -1.49 2.75 -12.06
N LEU A 103 -1.14 2.52 -10.80
CA LEU A 103 -1.23 1.19 -10.21
C LEU A 103 -2.69 0.76 -10.09
N LYS A 104 -2.98 -0.42 -10.64
CA LYS A 104 -4.30 -1.07 -10.51
C LYS A 104 -4.47 -1.69 -9.13
N LEU A 105 -4.53 -0.86 -8.11
CA LEU A 105 -4.78 -1.29 -6.75
C LEU A 105 -6.26 -1.67 -6.58
N PRO A 106 -6.57 -2.75 -5.83
CA PRO A 106 -7.96 -3.14 -5.54
C PRO A 106 -8.72 -2.10 -4.73
N ASN A 107 -7.97 -1.31 -3.96
CA ASN A 107 -8.47 -0.13 -3.23
C ASN A 107 -7.34 0.88 -3.09
N LYS A 108 -7.67 2.18 -3.17
CA LYS A 108 -6.69 3.27 -3.07
C LYS A 108 -6.47 3.78 -1.65
N ILE A 109 -7.08 3.16 -0.64
CA ILE A 109 -6.76 3.40 0.77
C ILE A 109 -5.61 2.45 1.13
N ILE A 110 -4.44 3.02 1.37
CA ILE A 110 -3.25 2.28 1.80
C ILE A 110 -3.22 2.27 3.32
N ASN A 111 -3.20 1.10 3.94
CA ASN A 111 -3.21 0.97 5.40
C ASN A 111 -1.81 0.75 5.97
N SER A 112 -1.03 -0.11 5.34
CA SER A 112 0.37 -0.34 5.72
C SER A 112 1.21 -0.63 4.49
N ILE A 113 2.48 -0.27 4.54
CA ILE A 113 3.49 -0.63 3.55
C ILE A 113 4.62 -1.33 4.31
N ILE A 114 4.91 -2.57 3.96
CA ILE A 114 6.03 -3.32 4.53
C ILE A 114 7.01 -3.65 3.41
N PRO A 115 8.14 -2.94 3.30
CA PRO A 115 9.18 -3.27 2.36
C PRO A 115 9.89 -4.55 2.78
N LYS A 116 10.08 -5.48 1.83
CA LYS A 116 10.82 -6.72 2.07
C LYS A 116 11.58 -7.14 0.81
N GLY A 117 12.90 -7.04 0.85
CA GLY A 117 13.72 -7.16 -0.35
C GLY A 117 13.35 -6.09 -1.38
N ASP A 118 13.10 -6.50 -2.62
CA ASP A 118 12.67 -5.61 -3.71
C ASP A 118 11.14 -5.44 -3.80
N LEU A 119 10.40 -5.97 -2.83
CA LEU A 119 8.95 -5.99 -2.84
C LEU A 119 8.37 -5.04 -1.78
N LEU A 120 7.26 -4.42 -2.12
CA LEU A 120 6.40 -3.70 -1.19
C LEU A 120 5.14 -4.53 -0.94
N TRP A 121 4.92 -4.90 0.31
CA TRP A 121 3.71 -5.54 0.78
C TRP A 121 2.76 -4.45 1.28
N ILE A 122 1.65 -4.27 0.58
CA ILE A 122 0.76 -3.13 0.76
C ILE A 122 -0.61 -3.66 1.18
N SER A 123 -1.02 -3.38 2.40
CA SER A 123 -2.36 -3.69 2.86
C SER A 123 -3.33 -2.55 2.51
N THR A 124 -4.53 -2.91 2.08
CA THR A 124 -5.58 -1.96 1.66
C THR A 124 -6.92 -2.30 2.34
N ASN A 125 -7.95 -1.50 2.10
CA ASN A 125 -9.32 -1.85 2.52
C ASN A 125 -9.96 -2.95 1.67
N LYS A 126 -9.25 -3.49 0.67
CA LYS A 126 -9.75 -4.56 -0.20
C LYS A 126 -8.62 -5.50 -0.62
N GLY A 127 -8.02 -6.14 0.37
CA GLY A 127 -6.97 -7.14 0.18
C GLY A 127 -5.55 -6.63 0.30
N LEU A 128 -4.62 -7.55 0.09
CA LEU A 128 -3.18 -7.36 0.19
C LEU A 128 -2.58 -7.30 -1.22
N VAL A 129 -1.70 -6.35 -1.44
CA VAL A 129 -0.99 -6.15 -2.71
C VAL A 129 0.49 -6.36 -2.50
N VAL A 130 1.11 -7.08 -3.41
CA VAL A 130 2.57 -7.19 -3.55
C VAL A 130 2.98 -6.44 -4.79
N TYR A 131 3.83 -5.46 -4.65
CA TYR A 131 4.32 -4.64 -5.74
C TYR A 131 5.84 -4.64 -5.81
N ASN A 132 6.37 -4.89 -6.99
CA ASN A 132 7.79 -4.72 -7.28
C ASN A 132 7.99 -3.42 -8.06
N PRO A 133 8.63 -2.38 -7.47
CA PRO A 133 8.83 -1.09 -8.12
C PRO A 133 9.71 -1.13 -9.38
N ASP A 134 10.65 -2.07 -9.46
CA ASP A 134 11.59 -2.19 -10.57
C ASP A 134 10.96 -2.84 -11.79
N THR A 135 10.36 -4.01 -11.58
CA THR A 135 9.70 -4.77 -12.66
C THR A 135 8.28 -4.27 -12.95
N LYS A 136 7.73 -3.41 -12.08
CA LYS A 136 6.35 -2.93 -12.11
C LYS A 136 5.31 -4.04 -11.98
N HIS A 137 5.74 -5.24 -11.58
CA HIS A 137 4.85 -6.36 -11.36
C HIS A 137 4.01 -6.12 -10.11
N ILE A 138 2.71 -6.39 -10.23
CA ILE A 138 1.74 -6.26 -9.15
C ILE A 138 0.94 -7.55 -9.01
N LYS A 139 0.77 -8.01 -7.78
CA LYS A 139 -0.05 -9.17 -7.43
C LYS A 139 -0.97 -8.83 -6.27
N THR A 140 -2.20 -9.28 -6.34
CA THR A 140 -3.22 -9.03 -5.30
C THR A 140 -3.66 -10.33 -4.67
N TYR A 141 -3.79 -10.32 -3.36
CA TYR A 141 -4.39 -11.40 -2.56
C TYR A 141 -5.69 -10.92 -1.94
N SER A 142 -6.72 -11.75 -2.03
CA SER A 142 -8.07 -11.48 -1.58
C SER A 142 -8.66 -12.70 -0.87
N LYS A 143 -9.94 -12.69 -0.55
CA LYS A 143 -10.64 -13.85 0.00
C LYS A 143 -10.58 -15.08 -0.92
N SER A 144 -10.54 -14.89 -2.24
CA SER A 144 -10.35 -15.97 -3.22
C SER A 144 -8.98 -16.67 -3.09
N ASN A 145 -8.01 -16.03 -2.47
CA ASN A 145 -6.69 -16.59 -2.16
C ASN A 145 -6.58 -17.06 -0.70
N GLY A 146 -7.68 -17.11 0.03
CA GLY A 146 -7.72 -17.59 1.41
C GLY A 146 -7.53 -16.52 2.49
N LEU A 147 -7.52 -15.22 2.16
CA LEU A 147 -7.57 -14.19 3.19
C LEU A 147 -8.91 -14.23 3.91
N TYR A 148 -8.88 -14.37 5.25
CA TYR A 148 -10.08 -14.37 6.06
C TYR A 148 -10.79 -13.00 6.02
N ASN A 149 -10.01 -11.92 6.12
CA ASN A 149 -10.50 -10.54 6.03
C ASN A 149 -9.66 -9.73 5.04
N GLU A 150 -10.32 -8.92 4.22
CA GLU A 150 -9.68 -8.03 3.25
C GLU A 150 -9.56 -6.59 3.74
N GLN A 151 -10.24 -6.23 4.83
CA GLN A 151 -10.24 -4.88 5.39
C GLN A 151 -9.15 -4.77 6.45
N PHE A 152 -7.99 -4.31 6.02
CA PHE A 152 -6.89 -4.04 6.92
C PHE A 152 -7.05 -2.68 7.61
N THR A 153 -6.37 -2.51 8.75
CA THR A 153 -6.39 -1.26 9.53
C THR A 153 -5.12 -0.45 9.32
N PRO A 154 -5.18 0.89 9.42
CA PRO A 154 -4.01 1.74 9.25
C PRO A 154 -2.91 1.43 10.27
N CYS A 155 -1.66 1.54 9.86
CA CYS A 155 -0.44 1.35 10.68
C CYS A 155 -0.39 -0.01 11.42
N SER A 156 -1.06 -1.03 10.90
CA SER A 156 -1.13 -2.35 11.54
C SER A 156 -0.27 -3.41 10.85
N GLY A 157 0.66 -3.00 10.01
CA GLY A 157 1.61 -3.88 9.34
C GLY A 157 2.94 -3.95 10.08
N PHE A 158 3.47 -5.17 10.25
CA PHE A 158 4.71 -5.41 10.97
C PHE A 158 5.45 -6.61 10.38
N GLU A 159 6.79 -6.52 10.28
CA GLU A 159 7.67 -7.66 9.98
C GLU A 159 8.36 -8.10 11.27
N SER A 160 8.22 -9.38 11.62
CA SER A 160 8.92 -9.97 12.76
C SER A 160 10.37 -10.31 12.42
N SER A 161 11.19 -10.50 13.46
CA SER A 161 12.61 -10.84 13.33
C SER A 161 12.88 -12.17 12.60
N ASP A 162 11.91 -13.08 12.58
CA ASP A 162 11.97 -14.35 11.83
C ASP A 162 11.46 -14.21 10.38
N GLY A 163 11.05 -13.01 9.97
CA GLY A 163 10.66 -12.70 8.60
C GLY A 163 9.19 -12.92 8.28
N ARG A 164 8.33 -13.22 9.27
CA ARG A 164 6.87 -13.23 9.09
C ARG A 164 6.34 -11.82 8.95
N LEU A 165 5.35 -11.67 8.10
CA LEU A 165 4.56 -10.45 8.02
C LEU A 165 3.28 -10.62 8.84
N PHE A 166 2.96 -9.61 9.63
CA PHE A 166 1.73 -9.50 10.41
C PHE A 166 0.92 -8.32 9.90
N LEU A 167 -0.37 -8.50 9.69
CA LEU A 167 -1.28 -7.47 9.19
C LEU A 167 -2.55 -7.48 10.01
N GLY A 168 -2.84 -6.38 10.69
CA GLY A 168 -4.06 -6.20 11.46
C GLY A 168 -5.24 -5.87 10.56
N SER A 169 -6.40 -6.40 10.91
CA SER A 169 -7.68 -6.18 10.24
C SER A 169 -8.77 -5.84 11.25
N THR A 170 -9.97 -5.55 10.78
CA THR A 170 -11.11 -5.23 11.66
C THR A 170 -11.50 -6.36 12.60
N ASP A 171 -11.26 -7.62 12.22
CA ASP A 171 -11.71 -8.81 12.96
C ASP A 171 -10.54 -9.67 13.44
N GLY A 172 -9.37 -9.07 13.66
CA GLY A 172 -8.18 -9.77 14.12
C GLY A 172 -6.95 -9.45 13.29
N PHE A 173 -6.06 -10.41 13.11
CA PHE A 173 -4.86 -10.25 12.30
C PHE A 173 -4.56 -11.52 11.51
N CYS A 174 -3.86 -11.37 10.40
CA CYS A 174 -3.25 -12.49 9.68
C CYS A 174 -1.73 -12.39 9.76
N TYR A 175 -1.07 -13.55 9.66
CA TYR A 175 0.38 -13.63 9.53
C TYR A 175 0.79 -14.75 8.57
N PHE A 176 1.90 -14.56 7.91
CA PHE A 176 2.43 -15.55 6.96
C PHE A 176 3.92 -15.29 6.69
N PHE A 177 4.61 -16.31 6.20
CA PHE A 177 5.90 -16.12 5.55
C PHE A 177 5.67 -15.80 4.06
N PRO A 178 6.25 -14.72 3.50
CA PRO A 178 6.13 -14.39 2.08
C PRO A 178 6.48 -15.54 1.13
N GLN A 179 7.50 -16.32 1.46
CA GLN A 179 7.95 -17.47 0.67
C GLN A 179 6.95 -18.64 0.64
N ASP A 180 6.03 -18.72 1.61
CA ASP A 180 5.05 -19.80 1.68
C ASP A 180 3.81 -19.53 0.80
N LEU A 181 3.68 -18.30 0.31
CA LEU A 181 2.58 -17.91 -0.57
C LEU A 181 2.76 -18.52 -1.96
N ARG A 182 2.08 -19.61 -2.21
CA ARG A 182 2.10 -20.31 -3.50
C ARG A 182 1.20 -19.61 -4.51
N GLU A 183 1.60 -19.66 -5.77
CA GLU A 183 0.73 -19.26 -6.86
C GLU A 183 -0.28 -20.37 -7.13
N ASN A 184 -1.54 -20.01 -7.16
CA ASN A 184 -2.53 -20.93 -7.72
C ASN A 184 -2.40 -20.87 -9.25
N THR A 185 -1.71 -21.85 -9.81
CA THR A 185 -1.52 -21.99 -11.26
C THR A 185 -2.70 -22.71 -11.94
N TYR A 186 -3.70 -23.10 -11.17
CA TYR A 186 -4.88 -23.76 -11.72
C TYR A 186 -5.73 -22.73 -12.47
N ASN A 187 -5.72 -22.83 -13.79
CA ASN A 187 -6.67 -22.14 -14.66
C ASN A 187 -7.90 -23.06 -14.82
N PRO A 188 -9.03 -22.75 -14.17
CA PRO A 188 -10.23 -23.55 -14.38
C PRO A 188 -10.64 -23.46 -15.86
N PRO A 189 -10.95 -24.58 -16.52
CA PRO A 189 -11.45 -24.55 -17.87
C PRO A 189 -12.78 -23.78 -17.90
N VAL A 190 -12.91 -22.87 -18.85
CA VAL A 190 -14.21 -22.23 -19.12
C VAL A 190 -15.03 -23.21 -19.93
N ILE A 191 -16.09 -23.76 -19.31
CA ILE A 191 -17.05 -24.67 -19.97
C ILE A 191 -18.33 -23.89 -20.21
N LEU A 192 -18.73 -23.79 -21.48
CA LEU A 192 -20.07 -23.30 -21.84
C LEU A 192 -21.07 -24.40 -21.49
N THR A 193 -21.86 -24.20 -20.43
CA THR A 193 -22.85 -25.16 -19.96
C THR A 193 -24.21 -24.96 -20.61
N ASN A 194 -24.51 -23.77 -21.08
CA ASN A 194 -25.77 -23.45 -21.77
C ASN A 194 -25.59 -22.22 -22.66
N MET A 195 -26.29 -22.19 -23.79
CA MET A 195 -26.37 -21.01 -24.66
C MET A 195 -27.83 -20.75 -25.02
N THR A 196 -28.27 -19.53 -24.86
CA THR A 196 -29.63 -19.10 -25.17
C THR A 196 -29.58 -18.00 -26.22
N ILE A 197 -30.30 -18.18 -27.36
CA ILE A 197 -30.49 -17.16 -28.37
C ILE A 197 -31.96 -16.79 -28.48
N PHE A 198 -32.29 -15.51 -28.33
CA PHE A 198 -33.66 -15.00 -28.31
C PHE A 198 -34.60 -15.75 -27.32
N GLY A 199 -34.07 -16.12 -26.15
CA GLY A 199 -34.82 -16.81 -25.10
C GLY A 199 -35.07 -18.29 -25.33
N LYS A 200 -34.45 -18.91 -26.36
CA LYS A 200 -34.49 -20.34 -26.62
C LYS A 200 -33.14 -20.98 -26.35
N ASP A 201 -33.13 -22.04 -25.57
CA ASP A 201 -31.92 -22.84 -25.32
C ASP A 201 -31.48 -23.54 -26.58
N ILE A 202 -30.20 -23.47 -26.87
CA ILE A 202 -29.55 -24.06 -28.04
C ILE A 202 -28.65 -25.19 -27.55
N GLN A 203 -28.88 -26.38 -28.07
CA GLN A 203 -27.99 -27.52 -27.88
C GLN A 203 -27.04 -27.67 -29.04
N ALA A 204 -25.77 -28.00 -28.74
CA ALA A 204 -24.77 -28.28 -29.77
C ALA A 204 -25.19 -29.55 -30.60
N ASP A 205 -24.77 -29.59 -31.85
CA ASP A 205 -24.94 -30.74 -32.75
C ASP A 205 -26.41 -31.18 -33.01
N THR A 206 -27.37 -30.29 -32.76
CA THR A 206 -28.77 -30.54 -33.21
C THR A 206 -28.96 -29.99 -34.65
N PRO A 207 -29.90 -30.54 -35.42
CA PRO A 207 -30.25 -30.00 -36.73
C PRO A 207 -30.58 -28.50 -36.64
N ASN A 208 -29.89 -27.67 -37.42
CA ASN A 208 -29.95 -26.21 -37.38
C ASN A 208 -29.30 -25.52 -36.14
N SER A 209 -28.52 -26.22 -35.35
CA SER A 209 -27.69 -25.56 -34.31
C SER A 209 -26.56 -24.74 -34.95
N PRO A 210 -26.35 -23.48 -34.49
CA PRO A 210 -25.19 -22.69 -34.91
C PRO A 210 -23.89 -23.15 -34.21
N ILE A 211 -23.96 -24.14 -33.33
CA ILE A 211 -22.84 -24.64 -32.53
C ILE A 211 -22.56 -26.10 -32.91
N HIS A 212 -21.31 -26.34 -33.27
CA HIS A 212 -20.78 -27.68 -33.55
C HIS A 212 -19.64 -27.99 -32.58
N GLN A 213 -19.57 -29.24 -32.12
CA GLN A 213 -18.40 -29.70 -31.37
C GLN A 213 -17.23 -29.82 -32.34
N SER A 214 -16.06 -29.28 -31.96
CA SER A 214 -14.79 -29.38 -32.71
C SER A 214 -14.02 -30.62 -32.31
#